data_7e16ae9835b806c02126479eed94650e
#
_entry.id   7e16ae9835b806c02126479eed94650e
#
_cell.length_a   1.000
_cell.length_b   1.000
_cell.length_c   1.000
_cell.angle_alpha   90.00
_cell.angle_beta   90.00
_cell.angle_gamma   90.00
#
_symmetry.space_group_name_H-M   'P 1'
#
loop_
_entity.id
_entity.type
_entity.pdbx_description
1 polymer ?
#
loop_
_entity_poly.entity_id
_entity_poly.type
_entity_poly.pdbx_seq_one_letter_code
_entity_poly.pdbx_strand_id
1 'polypeptide(L)'
;MISKKFNLISYIVLAIFAFVFNFWASNNGVFPIDTFLHYDSAYRILSGSKPIKDFWIIHGITVDYIQSIFFYLFGVNWSSYISHSSLFNSILVVIFYKL
;
A
#
# COMPACT_ATOMS: atom_id res chain seq x y z
N MET A 1 23.33 13.43 -23.38
CA MET A 1 22.96 13.60 -21.96
C MET A 1 21.46 13.76 -21.82
N ILE A 2 20.85 12.97 -20.96
CA ILE A 2 19.42 12.99 -20.76
C ILE A 2 19.06 14.26 -19.96
N SER A 3 18.10 15.06 -20.45
CA SER A 3 17.69 16.29 -19.79
C SER A 3 16.99 16.00 -18.45
N LYS A 4 17.00 16.97 -17.54
CA LYS A 4 16.27 16.86 -16.28
C LYS A 4 14.77 16.62 -16.49
N LYS A 5 14.20 17.21 -17.54
CA LYS A 5 12.79 16.99 -17.90
C LYS A 5 12.53 15.55 -18.31
N PHE A 6 13.42 14.96 -19.09
CA PHE A 6 13.28 13.56 -19.50
C PHE A 6 13.35 12.63 -18.29
N ASN A 7 14.29 12.89 -17.35
CA ASN A 7 14.37 12.09 -16.13
C ASN A 7 13.09 12.20 -15.29
N LEU A 8 12.56 13.42 -15.14
CA LEU A 8 11.33 13.62 -14.39
C LEU A 8 10.16 12.87 -15.04
N ILE A 9 10.04 12.95 -16.35
CA ILE A 9 9.00 12.23 -17.10
C ILE A 9 9.15 10.72 -16.90
N SER A 10 10.38 10.20 -16.95
CA SER A 10 10.65 8.78 -16.72
C SER A 10 10.20 8.33 -15.32
N TYR A 11 10.49 9.11 -14.28
CA TYR A 11 10.04 8.79 -12.92
C TYR A 11 8.52 8.77 -12.82
N ILE A 12 7.86 9.78 -13.40
CA ILE A 12 6.41 9.88 -13.38
C ILE A 12 5.76 8.70 -14.11
N VAL A 13 6.26 8.36 -15.29
CA VAL A 13 5.74 7.25 -16.09
C VAL A 13 5.90 5.92 -15.35
N LEU A 14 7.06 5.67 -14.76
CA LEU A 14 7.30 4.46 -13.99
C LEU A 14 6.41 4.38 -12.75
N ALA A 15 6.24 5.49 -12.03
CA ALA A 15 5.38 5.53 -10.85
C ALA A 15 3.93 5.24 -11.21
N ILE A 16 3.42 5.89 -12.25
CA ILE A 16 2.05 5.68 -12.71
C ILE A 16 1.86 4.23 -13.20
N PHE A 17 2.78 3.73 -13.99
CA PHE A 17 2.72 2.35 -14.49
C PHE A 17 2.69 1.34 -13.35
N ALA A 18 3.59 1.49 -12.37
CA ALA A 18 3.64 0.58 -11.22
C ALA A 18 2.35 0.64 -10.39
N PHE A 19 1.81 1.83 -10.17
CA PHE A 19 0.57 2.01 -9.42
C PHE A 19 -0.60 1.33 -10.14
N VAL A 20 -0.79 1.65 -11.42
CA VAL A 20 -1.90 1.13 -12.21
C VAL A 20 -1.80 -0.39 -12.36
N PHE A 21 -0.62 -0.91 -12.66
CA PHE A 21 -0.40 -2.35 -12.81
C PHE A 21 -0.67 -3.09 -11.50
N ASN A 22 -0.15 -2.59 -10.38
CA ASN A 22 -0.35 -3.23 -9.08
C ASN A 22 -1.83 -3.19 -8.69
N PHE A 23 -2.49 -2.06 -8.91
CA PHE A 23 -3.91 -1.90 -8.60
C PHE A 23 -4.76 -2.87 -9.42
N TRP A 24 -4.48 -2.96 -10.72
CA TRP A 24 -5.19 -3.89 -11.60
C TRP A 24 -4.94 -5.34 -11.20
N ALA A 25 -3.69 -5.72 -10.97
CA ALA A 25 -3.34 -7.08 -10.59
C ALA A 25 -3.97 -7.50 -9.26
N SER A 26 -4.03 -6.57 -8.30
CA SER A 26 -4.61 -6.83 -6.99
C SER A 26 -6.12 -7.06 -7.02
N ASN A 27 -6.81 -6.59 -8.06
CA ASN A 27 -8.23 -6.87 -8.25
C ASN A 27 -8.49 -8.27 -8.84
N ASN A 28 -7.45 -8.95 -9.33
CA ASN A 28 -7.59 -10.26 -9.96
C ASN A 28 -7.30 -11.43 -9.04
N GLY A 29 -6.92 -11.17 -7.79
CA GLY A 29 -6.68 -12.21 -6.81
C GLY A 29 -6.15 -11.69 -5.51
N VAL A 30 -6.26 -12.52 -4.48
CA VAL A 30 -5.74 -12.21 -3.15
C VAL A 30 -4.91 -13.38 -2.64
N PHE A 31 -3.93 -13.08 -1.81
CA PHE A 31 -3.24 -14.08 -1.01
C PHE A 31 -3.97 -14.13 0.34
N PRO A 32 -4.81 -15.16 0.60
CA PRO A 32 -5.86 -15.04 1.61
C PRO A 32 -5.36 -14.78 3.03
N ILE A 33 -4.30 -15.49 3.44
CA ILE A 33 -3.86 -15.45 4.84
C ILE A 33 -3.25 -14.10 5.17
N ASP A 34 -2.19 -13.72 4.47
CA ASP A 34 -1.44 -12.49 4.78
C ASP A 34 -2.25 -11.24 4.51
N THR A 35 -3.00 -11.23 3.41
CA THR A 35 -3.85 -10.10 3.04
C THR A 35 -4.89 -9.82 4.11
N PHE A 36 -5.60 -10.84 4.56
CA PHE A 36 -6.68 -10.66 5.53
C PHE A 36 -6.15 -10.36 6.94
N LEU A 37 -4.95 -10.82 7.28
CA LEU A 37 -4.33 -10.44 8.55
C LEU A 37 -4.12 -8.94 8.61
N HIS A 38 -3.52 -8.34 7.59
CA HIS A 38 -3.29 -6.90 7.54
C HIS A 38 -4.58 -6.11 7.44
N TYR A 39 -5.52 -6.59 6.64
CA TYR A 39 -6.82 -5.94 6.48
C TYR A 39 -7.58 -5.89 7.80
N ASP A 40 -7.67 -7.01 8.49
CA ASP A 40 -8.37 -7.10 9.78
C ASP A 40 -7.68 -6.25 10.85
N SER A 41 -6.35 -6.33 10.94
CA SER A 41 -5.58 -5.54 11.91
C SER A 41 -5.76 -4.04 11.69
N ALA A 42 -5.72 -3.59 10.43
CA ALA A 42 -5.93 -2.19 10.10
C ALA A 42 -7.33 -1.71 10.47
N TYR A 43 -8.34 -2.55 10.24
CA TYR A 43 -9.72 -2.25 10.64
C TYR A 43 -9.85 -2.14 12.15
N ARG A 44 -9.23 -3.03 12.90
CA ARG A 44 -9.25 -3.00 14.37
C ARG A 44 -8.59 -1.73 14.91
N ILE A 45 -7.46 -1.31 14.32
CA ILE A 45 -6.78 -0.06 14.68
C ILE A 45 -7.69 1.13 14.40
N LEU A 46 -8.31 1.17 13.23
CA LEU A 46 -9.26 2.23 12.87
C LEU A 46 -10.42 2.31 13.87
N SER A 47 -10.87 1.16 14.37
CA SER A 47 -11.97 1.06 15.33
C SER A 47 -11.56 1.41 16.77
N GLY A 48 -10.29 1.72 17.01
CA GLY A 48 -9.78 2.14 18.31
C GLY A 48 -9.05 1.06 19.11
N SER A 49 -8.94 -0.16 18.59
CA SER A 49 -8.18 -1.24 19.25
C SER A 49 -6.68 -1.01 19.11
N LYS A 50 -5.94 -1.38 20.14
CA LYS A 50 -4.47 -1.25 20.13
C LYS A 50 -3.83 -2.60 19.86
N PRO A 51 -2.88 -2.69 18.89
CA PRO A 51 -2.18 -3.94 18.62
C PRO A 51 -1.43 -4.43 19.87
N ILE A 52 -1.35 -5.75 20.02
CA ILE A 52 -0.71 -6.44 21.15
C ILE A 52 -1.52 -6.34 22.44
N LYS A 53 -2.07 -5.16 22.74
CA LYS A 53 -2.86 -4.96 23.95
C LYS A 53 -4.28 -5.52 23.81
N ASP A 54 -4.98 -5.19 22.72
CA ASP A 54 -6.38 -5.54 22.51
C ASP A 54 -6.56 -6.72 21.58
N PHE A 55 -5.59 -6.98 20.71
CA PHE A 55 -5.59 -8.13 19.80
C PHE A 55 -4.16 -8.57 19.50
N TRP A 56 -4.01 -9.85 19.18
CA TRP A 56 -2.70 -10.44 18.91
C TRP A 56 -2.31 -10.29 17.44
N ILE A 57 -1.04 -9.97 17.18
CA ILE A 57 -0.47 -9.90 15.84
C ILE A 57 0.89 -10.61 15.82
N ILE A 58 1.23 -11.19 14.67
CA ILE A 58 2.48 -11.91 14.45
C ILE A 58 3.47 -11.14 13.58
N HIS A 59 3.08 -9.97 13.12
CA HIS A 59 3.90 -9.13 12.21
C HIS A 59 4.07 -7.74 12.80
N GLY A 60 4.88 -6.90 12.14
CA GLY A 60 5.09 -5.52 12.57
C GLY A 60 3.82 -4.67 12.42
N ILE A 61 3.67 -3.70 13.31
CA ILE A 61 2.45 -2.89 13.41
C ILE A 61 2.43 -1.70 12.44
N THR A 62 3.59 -1.30 11.89
CA THR A 62 3.70 -0.08 11.08
C THR A 62 2.80 -0.11 9.84
N VAL A 63 2.81 -1.22 9.12
CA VAL A 63 2.00 -1.38 7.90
C VAL A 63 0.51 -1.26 8.23
N ASP A 64 0.08 -1.84 9.34
CA ASP A 64 -1.32 -1.83 9.73
C ASP A 64 -1.79 -0.44 10.14
N TYR A 65 -0.94 0.34 10.82
CA TYR A 65 -1.25 1.74 11.13
C TYR A 65 -1.38 2.58 9.86
N ILE A 66 -0.47 2.40 8.90
CA ILE A 66 -0.54 3.12 7.63
C ILE A 66 -1.81 2.72 6.87
N GLN A 67 -2.14 1.44 6.83
CA GLN A 67 -3.36 0.96 6.19
C GLN A 67 -4.61 1.52 6.88
N SER A 68 -4.59 1.67 8.20
CA SER A 68 -5.72 2.25 8.92
C SER A 68 -5.96 3.71 8.52
N ILE A 69 -4.90 4.46 8.21
CA ILE A 69 -5.01 5.83 7.68
C ILE A 69 -5.71 5.80 6.32
N PHE A 70 -5.36 4.89 5.44
CA PHE A 70 -6.04 4.73 4.15
C PHE A 70 -7.52 4.37 4.33
N PHE A 71 -7.84 3.51 5.27
CA PHE A 71 -9.23 3.19 5.60
C PHE A 71 -9.99 4.39 6.13
N TYR A 72 -9.33 5.21 6.95
CA TYR A 72 -9.94 6.44 7.46
C TYR A 72 -10.27 7.44 6.35
N LEU A 73 -9.34 7.59 5.39
CA LEU A 73 -9.46 8.56 4.30
C LEU A 73 -10.44 8.10 3.20
N PHE A 74 -10.40 6.83 2.84
CA PHE A 74 -11.12 6.29 1.67
C PHE A 74 -12.20 5.27 2.01
N GLY A 75 -12.36 4.93 3.29
CA GLY A 75 -13.31 3.93 3.72
C GLY A 75 -12.71 2.53 3.82
N VAL A 76 -13.40 1.65 4.55
CA VAL A 76 -12.95 0.26 4.73
C VAL A 76 -13.47 -0.58 3.56
N ASN A 77 -12.65 -0.70 2.52
CA ASN A 77 -12.98 -1.47 1.33
C ASN A 77 -11.71 -1.97 0.65
N TRP A 78 -11.87 -2.85 -0.32
CA TRP A 78 -10.76 -3.44 -1.05
C TRP A 78 -9.93 -2.40 -1.81
N SER A 79 -10.57 -1.40 -2.40
CA SER A 79 -9.88 -0.33 -3.13
C SER A 79 -8.94 0.46 -2.23
N SER A 80 -9.33 0.75 -0.99
CA SER A 80 -8.45 1.42 -0.01
C SER A 80 -7.23 0.55 0.31
N TYR A 81 -7.43 -0.75 0.48
CA TYR A 81 -6.35 -1.68 0.79
C TYR A 81 -5.34 -1.74 -0.35
N ILE A 82 -5.80 -1.93 -1.58
CA ILE A 82 -4.88 -2.04 -2.72
C ILE A 82 -4.27 -0.69 -3.12
N SER A 83 -4.92 0.44 -2.81
CA SER A 83 -4.33 1.77 -3.01
C SER A 83 -3.08 1.96 -2.17
N HIS A 84 -3.11 1.51 -0.92
CA HIS A 84 -1.94 1.54 -0.04
C HIS A 84 -0.77 0.77 -0.66
N SER A 85 -0.98 -0.49 -1.02
CA SER A 85 0.09 -1.31 -1.60
C SER A 85 0.57 -0.77 -2.95
N SER A 86 -0.35 -0.26 -3.77
CA SER A 86 -0.02 0.31 -5.08
C SER A 86 0.84 1.57 -4.95
N LEU A 87 0.52 2.44 -3.99
CA LEU A 87 1.31 3.64 -3.74
C LEU A 87 2.73 3.29 -3.28
N PHE A 88 2.87 2.36 -2.34
CA PHE A 88 4.18 1.97 -1.86
C PHE A 88 5.01 1.26 -2.92
N ASN A 89 4.40 0.44 -3.75
CA ASN A 89 5.11 -0.19 -4.87
C ASN A 89 5.58 0.84 -5.89
N SER A 90 4.79 1.87 -6.16
CA SER A 90 5.19 2.99 -7.03
C SER A 90 6.41 3.72 -6.48
N ILE A 91 6.41 4.01 -5.19
CA ILE A 91 7.53 4.67 -4.53
C ILE A 91 8.79 3.80 -4.61
N LEU A 92 8.66 2.49 -4.37
CA LEU A 92 9.78 1.56 -4.46
C LEU A 92 10.36 1.50 -5.86
N VAL A 93 9.52 1.47 -6.90
CA VAL A 93 9.98 1.46 -8.30
C VAL A 93 10.79 2.70 -8.60
N VAL A 94 10.34 3.87 -8.17
CA VAL A 94 11.07 5.13 -8.38
C VAL A 94 12.41 5.10 -7.65
N ILE A 95 12.45 4.62 -6.43
CA ILE A 95 13.69 4.52 -5.65
C ILE A 95 14.68 3.58 -6.33
N PHE A 96 14.24 2.41 -6.76
CA PHE A 96 15.11 1.45 -7.46
C PHE A 96 15.62 1.99 -8.80
N TYR A 97 14.78 2.70 -9.53
CA TYR A 97 15.19 3.32 -10.78
C TYR A 97 16.27 4.38 -10.56
N LYS A 98 16.17 5.15 -9.47
CA LYS A 98 17.15 6.18 -9.14
C LYS A 98 18.50 5.61 -8.72
N LEU A 99 18.51 4.46 -8.08
CA LEU A 99 19.75 3.79 -7.68
C LEU A 99 20.49 3.22 -8.87
#